data_380fd2d6dde90705c642fdd92f0fcf42
#
_entry.id   380fd2d6dde90705c642fdd92f0fcf42
#
_cell.length_a   1.000
_cell.length_b   1.000
_cell.length_c   1.000
_cell.angle_alpha   90.00
_cell.angle_beta   90.00
_cell.angle_gamma   90.00
#
_symmetry.space_group_name_H-M   'P 1'
#
loop_
_entity.id
_entity.type
_entity.pdbx_description
1 polymer ?
#
loop_
_entity_poly.entity_id
_entity_poly.type
_entity_poly.pdbx_seq_one_letter_code
_entity_poly.pdbx_strand_id
1 'polypeptide(L)'
;MSSDRIEQTTVIRAPRSQVWRAITTAEDFGAWFGARVTGAFVPGAQISGPITTPGYEHFTLTMQIERVEPERVFAYRWHPYAIEPGVDYSKEPTTLVEFRLDDAAEGTRLTVVESGFDQLPAARRDLAFRMNEGGWAAQIKNIDRHVTGNAAVSN
;
A
#
# COMPACT_ATOMS: atom_id res chain seq x y z
N MET A 1 14.82 -14.54 -13.80
CA MET A 1 13.89 -13.44 -13.86
C MET A 1 12.65 -13.75 -13.05
N SER A 2 12.40 -12.98 -12.05
CA SER A 2 11.32 -13.30 -11.13
C SER A 2 10.16 -12.32 -11.29
N SER A 3 8.94 -12.84 -11.39
CA SER A 3 7.73 -12.05 -11.31
C SER A 3 7.08 -12.18 -9.93
N ASP A 4 7.87 -12.56 -8.92
CA ASP A 4 7.36 -12.72 -7.57
C ASP A 4 7.35 -11.43 -6.78
N ARG A 5 8.14 -10.43 -7.19
CA ARG A 5 8.42 -9.27 -6.35
C ARG A 5 8.36 -7.99 -7.15
N ILE A 6 7.65 -7.00 -6.59
CA ILE A 6 7.60 -5.64 -7.10
C ILE A 6 8.36 -4.76 -6.11
N GLU A 7 9.18 -3.85 -6.62
CA GLU A 7 9.89 -2.90 -5.77
C GLU A 7 9.87 -1.52 -6.41
N GLN A 8 9.38 -0.52 -5.65
CA GLN A 8 9.34 0.88 -6.08
C GLN A 8 9.96 1.74 -4.99
N THR A 9 10.77 2.70 -5.38
CA THR A 9 11.48 3.57 -4.45
C THR A 9 11.37 5.03 -4.87
N THR A 10 11.22 5.92 -3.89
CA THR A 10 11.26 7.36 -4.12
C THR A 10 11.87 8.05 -2.91
N VAL A 11 12.34 9.29 -3.09
CA VAL A 11 12.78 10.12 -1.98
C VAL A 11 11.74 11.20 -1.77
N ILE A 12 11.21 11.27 -0.54
CA ILE A 12 10.19 12.23 -0.15
C ILE A 12 10.86 13.30 0.70
N ARG A 13 10.64 14.56 0.36
CA ARG A 13 11.26 15.69 1.07
C ARG A 13 10.49 16.02 2.33
N ALA A 14 10.56 15.10 3.29
CA ALA A 14 9.89 15.22 4.59
C ALA A 14 10.58 14.30 5.57
N PRO A 15 10.47 14.59 6.88
CA PRO A 15 11.05 13.72 7.91
C PRO A 15 10.37 12.36 7.95
N ARG A 16 11.10 11.34 8.42
CA ARG A 16 10.56 9.99 8.54
C ARG A 16 9.26 9.95 9.35
N SER A 17 9.18 10.74 10.41
CA SER A 17 7.96 10.75 11.24
C SER A 17 6.73 11.17 10.45
N GLN A 18 6.88 12.07 9.52
CA GLN A 18 5.78 12.57 8.72
C GLN A 18 5.38 11.54 7.66
N VAL A 19 6.36 10.91 7.02
CA VAL A 19 6.09 9.84 6.06
C VAL A 19 5.46 8.64 6.77
N TRP A 20 5.98 8.32 7.95
CA TRP A 20 5.45 7.21 8.76
C TRP A 20 3.98 7.40 9.08
N ARG A 21 3.61 8.61 9.51
CA ARG A 21 2.21 8.91 9.80
C ARG A 21 1.33 8.72 8.59
N ALA A 22 1.82 9.10 7.42
CA ALA A 22 1.03 9.00 6.18
C ALA A 22 0.70 7.56 5.83
N ILE A 23 1.57 6.61 6.16
CA ILE A 23 1.36 5.21 5.79
C ILE A 23 0.77 4.36 6.92
N THR A 24 0.72 4.88 8.15
CA THR A 24 0.29 4.07 9.29
C THR A 24 -0.93 4.62 10.03
N THR A 25 -1.54 5.70 9.57
CA THR A 25 -2.81 6.16 10.11
C THR A 25 -3.91 5.92 9.10
N ALA A 26 -5.07 5.47 9.59
CA ALA A 26 -6.16 5.07 8.70
C ALA A 26 -6.60 6.22 7.80
N GLU A 27 -6.75 7.41 8.35
CA GLU A 27 -7.21 8.56 7.59
C GLU A 27 -6.22 8.94 6.49
N ASP A 28 -4.93 9.04 6.83
CA ASP A 28 -3.93 9.42 5.85
C ASP A 28 -3.72 8.34 4.80
N PHE A 29 -3.66 7.08 5.23
CA PHE A 29 -3.52 5.96 4.30
C PHE A 29 -4.67 5.98 3.30
N GLY A 30 -5.89 6.12 3.79
CA GLY A 30 -7.06 6.15 2.92
C GLY A 30 -7.03 7.29 1.93
N ALA A 31 -6.52 8.45 2.36
CA ALA A 31 -6.49 9.63 1.51
C ALA A 31 -5.60 9.44 0.28
N TRP A 32 -4.40 8.89 0.44
CA TRP A 32 -3.54 8.70 -0.73
C TRP A 32 -3.87 7.41 -1.48
N PHE A 33 -4.35 6.38 -0.79
CA PHE A 33 -4.65 5.10 -1.42
C PHE A 33 -5.96 5.14 -2.22
N GLY A 34 -6.94 5.87 -1.72
CA GLY A 34 -8.26 5.91 -2.33
C GLY A 34 -9.24 4.93 -1.68
N ALA A 35 -9.26 4.91 -0.34
CA ALA A 35 -10.15 4.05 0.43
C ALA A 35 -10.54 4.76 1.73
N ARG A 36 -11.67 4.37 2.30
CA ARG A 36 -12.09 4.89 3.60
C ARG A 36 -11.96 3.78 4.62
N VAL A 37 -10.78 3.68 5.23
CA VAL A 37 -10.49 2.66 6.22
C VAL A 37 -10.50 3.24 7.63
N THR A 38 -10.71 2.38 8.63
CA THR A 38 -10.73 2.80 10.03
C THR A 38 -9.99 1.78 10.87
N GLY A 39 -9.52 2.20 12.03
CA GLY A 39 -8.89 1.33 12.98
C GLY A 39 -7.43 1.67 13.22
N ALA A 40 -6.85 1.06 14.24
CA ALA A 40 -5.45 1.25 14.59
C ALA A 40 -4.58 0.27 13.80
N PHE A 41 -3.51 0.77 13.20
CA PHE A 41 -2.58 -0.06 12.45
C PHE A 41 -1.58 -0.70 13.42
N VAL A 42 -1.99 -1.80 14.03
CA VAL A 42 -1.16 -2.55 14.96
C VAL A 42 -1.05 -4.00 14.48
N PRO A 43 0.03 -4.71 14.81
CA PRO A 43 0.20 -6.10 14.37
C PRO A 43 -1.00 -6.95 14.78
N GLY A 44 -1.49 -7.76 13.85
CA GLY A 44 -2.64 -8.62 14.07
C GLY A 44 -3.97 -7.97 13.76
N ALA A 45 -4.02 -6.65 13.56
CA ALA A 45 -5.28 -5.98 13.27
C ALA A 45 -5.70 -6.21 11.83
N GLN A 46 -7.01 -6.31 11.62
CA GLN A 46 -7.59 -6.33 10.28
C GLN A 46 -8.19 -4.96 10.00
N ILE A 47 -7.72 -4.32 8.95
CA ILE A 47 -8.16 -2.98 8.55
C ILE A 47 -8.97 -3.12 7.26
N SER A 48 -10.15 -2.56 7.22
CA SER A 48 -10.96 -2.63 6.00
C SER A 48 -11.82 -1.39 5.83
N GLY A 49 -12.28 -1.20 4.60
CA GLY A 49 -13.18 -0.11 4.25
C GLY A 49 -13.39 -0.04 2.76
N PRO A 50 -14.41 0.70 2.34
CA PRO A 50 -14.74 0.79 0.91
C PRO A 50 -13.69 1.59 0.14
N ILE A 51 -13.47 1.18 -1.10
CA ILE A 51 -12.65 1.95 -2.04
C ILE A 51 -13.45 3.21 -2.40
N THR A 52 -12.76 4.35 -2.49
CA THR A 52 -13.38 5.62 -2.85
C THR A 52 -13.06 6.06 -4.28
N THR A 53 -12.19 5.32 -4.97
CA THR A 53 -11.84 5.62 -6.36
C THR A 53 -13.08 5.45 -7.24
N PRO A 54 -13.42 6.45 -8.08
CA PRO A 54 -14.60 6.34 -8.95
C PRO A 54 -14.56 5.09 -9.84
N GLY A 55 -15.66 4.35 -9.84
CA GLY A 55 -15.77 3.11 -10.58
C GLY A 55 -15.45 1.86 -9.76
N TYR A 56 -14.87 2.02 -8.59
CA TYR A 56 -14.45 0.90 -7.74
C TYR A 56 -15.08 0.93 -6.34
N GLU A 57 -16.08 1.79 -6.14
CA GLU A 57 -16.65 2.00 -4.80
C GLU A 57 -17.35 0.78 -4.22
N HIS A 58 -17.70 -0.19 -5.06
CA HIS A 58 -18.35 -1.42 -4.61
C HIS A 58 -17.36 -2.44 -4.06
N PHE A 59 -16.05 -2.16 -4.13
CA PHE A 59 -15.03 -3.03 -3.56
C PHE A 59 -14.64 -2.57 -2.17
N THR A 60 -14.18 -3.52 -1.36
CA THR A 60 -13.70 -3.25 -0.01
C THR A 60 -12.22 -3.60 0.04
N LEU A 61 -11.42 -2.65 0.49
CA LEU A 61 -10.02 -2.91 0.81
C LEU A 61 -9.97 -3.62 2.15
N THR A 62 -9.21 -4.71 2.23
CA THR A 62 -9.00 -5.43 3.48
C THR A 62 -7.52 -5.73 3.60
N MET A 63 -6.92 -5.34 4.72
CA MET A 63 -5.51 -5.55 5.01
C MET A 63 -5.37 -6.21 6.37
N GLN A 64 -4.44 -7.15 6.48
CA GLN A 64 -4.06 -7.71 7.77
C GLN A 64 -2.69 -7.19 8.13
N ILE A 65 -2.61 -6.41 9.21
CA ILE A 65 -1.36 -5.79 9.62
C ILE A 65 -0.42 -6.86 10.17
N GLU A 66 0.78 -6.95 9.62
CA GLU A 66 1.77 -7.96 9.99
C GLU A 66 2.86 -7.40 10.87
N ARG A 67 3.34 -6.19 10.55
CA ARG A 67 4.55 -5.67 11.17
C ARG A 67 4.49 -4.15 11.25
N VAL A 68 4.85 -3.62 12.42
CA VAL A 68 4.90 -2.19 12.63
C VAL A 68 6.16 -1.90 13.46
N GLU A 69 7.21 -1.45 12.78
CA GLU A 69 8.46 -1.01 13.42
C GLU A 69 8.55 0.49 13.22
N PRO A 70 8.31 1.29 14.27
CA PRO A 70 8.14 2.73 14.11
C PRO A 70 9.21 3.40 13.27
N GLU A 71 8.77 4.11 12.25
CA GLU A 71 9.58 4.90 11.32
C GLU A 71 10.59 4.07 10.53
N ARG A 72 10.41 2.75 10.47
CA ARG A 72 11.32 1.87 9.73
C ARG A 72 10.60 0.93 8.78
N VAL A 73 9.67 0.12 9.29
CA VAL A 73 8.99 -0.90 8.48
C VAL A 73 7.53 -1.00 8.86
N PHE A 74 6.67 -0.94 7.86
CA PHE A 74 5.24 -1.23 7.99
C PHE A 74 4.89 -2.28 6.96
N ALA A 75 4.26 -3.39 7.37
CA ALA A 75 3.93 -4.47 6.46
C ALA A 75 2.53 -5.00 6.72
N TYR A 76 1.86 -5.38 5.65
CA TYR A 76 0.54 -6.00 5.74
C TYR A 76 0.37 -7.03 4.64
N ARG A 77 -0.64 -7.90 4.81
CA ARG A 77 -1.03 -8.87 3.80
C ARG A 77 -2.39 -8.52 3.26
N TRP A 78 -2.58 -8.77 1.99
CA TRP A 78 -3.86 -8.55 1.31
C TRP A 78 -3.99 -9.48 0.12
N HIS A 79 -5.15 -9.43 -0.54
CA HIS A 79 -5.36 -10.14 -1.79
C HIS A 79 -5.13 -9.15 -2.93
N PRO A 80 -4.06 -9.31 -3.72
CA PRO A 80 -3.77 -8.37 -4.79
C PRO A 80 -4.77 -8.54 -5.93
N TYR A 81 -5.13 -7.42 -6.56
CA TYR A 81 -6.05 -7.42 -7.72
C TYR A 81 -7.35 -8.16 -7.42
N ALA A 82 -7.90 -7.99 -6.23
CA ALA A 82 -9.15 -8.63 -5.82
C ALA A 82 -10.32 -7.70 -6.16
N ILE A 83 -10.55 -7.48 -7.46
CA ILE A 83 -11.50 -6.47 -7.92
C ILE A 83 -12.61 -7.00 -8.81
N GLU A 84 -12.67 -8.30 -9.09
CA GLU A 84 -13.71 -8.85 -9.96
C GLU A 84 -14.99 -9.10 -9.16
N PRO A 85 -16.14 -8.56 -9.59
CA PRO A 85 -17.38 -8.77 -8.86
C PRO A 85 -17.76 -10.24 -8.82
N GLY A 86 -18.28 -10.68 -7.68
CA GLY A 86 -18.78 -12.05 -7.55
C GLY A 86 -17.71 -13.09 -7.30
N VAL A 87 -16.44 -12.69 -7.21
CA VAL A 87 -15.34 -13.61 -6.93
C VAL A 87 -14.97 -13.53 -5.46
N ASP A 88 -14.90 -14.69 -4.80
CA ASP A 88 -14.48 -14.77 -3.40
C ASP A 88 -12.98 -15.04 -3.36
N TYR A 89 -12.21 -14.04 -2.97
CA TYR A 89 -10.75 -14.14 -2.89
C TYR A 89 -10.24 -14.59 -1.52
N SER A 90 -11.15 -14.78 -0.55
CA SER A 90 -10.73 -15.02 0.84
C SER A 90 -9.91 -16.29 1.02
N LYS A 91 -10.07 -17.28 0.13
CA LYS A 91 -9.32 -18.53 0.21
C LYS A 91 -8.06 -18.55 -0.62
N GLU A 92 -7.78 -17.48 -1.33
CA GLU A 92 -6.56 -17.41 -2.13
C GLU A 92 -5.39 -16.94 -1.28
N PRO A 93 -4.17 -17.30 -1.67
CA PRO A 93 -3.00 -16.77 -0.99
C PRO A 93 -2.94 -15.25 -1.06
N THR A 94 -2.35 -14.65 -0.04
CA THR A 94 -2.12 -13.21 -0.02
C THR A 94 -0.71 -12.90 -0.44
N THR A 95 -0.49 -11.64 -0.85
CA THR A 95 0.86 -11.11 -1.00
C THR A 95 1.20 -10.28 0.22
N LEU A 96 2.50 -10.09 0.44
CA LEU A 96 3.01 -9.26 1.52
C LEU A 96 3.45 -7.92 0.95
N VAL A 97 2.95 -6.83 1.51
CA VAL A 97 3.37 -5.48 1.15
C VAL A 97 4.18 -4.91 2.29
N GLU A 98 5.40 -4.42 1.98
CA GLU A 98 6.28 -3.81 2.97
C GLU A 98 6.63 -2.41 2.55
N PHE A 99 6.50 -1.46 3.49
CA PHE A 99 6.96 -0.09 3.31
C PHE A 99 8.19 0.07 4.20
N ARG A 100 9.30 0.48 3.59
CA ARG A 100 10.56 0.68 4.32
C ARG A 100 10.99 2.12 4.23
N LEU A 101 11.36 2.69 5.36
CA LEU A 101 11.81 4.06 5.45
C LEU A 101 13.28 4.12 5.84
N ASP A 102 14.06 4.87 5.09
CA ASP A 102 15.47 5.11 5.36
C ASP A 102 15.74 6.60 5.26
N ASP A 103 16.75 7.07 5.98
CA ASP A 103 17.16 8.47 5.86
C ASP A 103 17.78 8.71 4.49
N ALA A 104 17.50 9.87 3.94
CA ALA A 104 18.10 10.32 2.69
C ALA A 104 18.57 11.76 2.90
N ALA A 105 19.52 12.20 2.06
CA ALA A 105 20.06 13.53 2.20
C ALA A 105 19.00 14.62 2.15
N GLU A 106 17.93 14.39 1.37
CA GLU A 106 16.87 15.38 1.17
C GLU A 106 15.59 15.08 1.94
N GLY A 107 15.61 14.04 2.77
CA GLY A 107 14.40 13.67 3.52
C GLY A 107 14.36 12.19 3.83
N THR A 108 13.39 11.48 3.27
CA THR A 108 13.17 10.06 3.55
C THR A 108 13.11 9.27 2.26
N ARG A 109 13.86 8.17 2.21
CA ARG A 109 13.71 7.20 1.11
C ARG A 109 12.61 6.22 1.49
N LEU A 110 11.58 6.18 0.68
CA LEU A 110 10.48 5.23 0.85
C LEU A 110 10.63 4.14 -0.20
N THR A 111 10.65 2.89 0.25
CA THR A 111 10.66 1.73 -0.63
C THR A 111 9.43 0.88 -0.35
N VAL A 112 8.68 0.55 -1.39
CA VAL A 112 7.52 -0.33 -1.29
C VAL A 112 7.87 -1.62 -2.00
N VAL A 113 7.69 -2.74 -1.30
CA VAL A 113 7.95 -4.09 -1.84
C VAL A 113 6.70 -4.92 -1.68
N GLU A 114 6.21 -5.48 -2.77
CA GLU A 114 5.15 -6.49 -2.71
C GLU A 114 5.69 -7.80 -3.23
N SER A 115 5.53 -8.86 -2.45
CA SER A 115 6.10 -10.18 -2.79
C SER A 115 5.08 -11.28 -2.52
N GLY A 116 5.34 -12.46 -3.11
CA GLY A 116 4.46 -13.62 -2.94
C GLY A 116 3.55 -13.88 -4.11
N PHE A 117 3.78 -13.25 -5.25
CA PHE A 117 2.95 -13.45 -6.43
C PHE A 117 3.01 -14.89 -6.95
N ASP A 118 4.11 -15.59 -6.69
CA ASP A 118 4.25 -16.98 -7.08
C ASP A 118 3.23 -17.89 -6.41
N GLN A 119 2.65 -17.45 -5.31
CA GLN A 119 1.64 -18.24 -4.59
C GLN A 119 0.25 -18.10 -5.20
N LEU A 120 0.04 -17.15 -6.08
CA LEU A 120 -1.27 -16.90 -6.68
C LEU A 120 -1.58 -17.95 -7.75
N PRO A 121 -2.88 -18.18 -8.04
CA PRO A 121 -3.25 -19.07 -9.15
C PRO A 121 -2.58 -18.62 -10.45
N ALA A 122 -2.05 -19.56 -11.20
CA ALA A 122 -1.31 -19.25 -12.42
C ALA A 122 -2.10 -18.41 -13.41
N ALA A 123 -3.42 -18.63 -13.47
CA ALA A 123 -4.28 -17.90 -14.40
C ALA A 123 -4.34 -16.40 -14.13
N ARG A 124 -4.07 -15.97 -12.88
CA ARG A 124 -4.14 -14.56 -12.48
C ARG A 124 -2.80 -13.94 -12.15
N ARG A 125 -1.78 -14.76 -11.97
CA ARG A 125 -0.50 -14.30 -11.42
C ARG A 125 0.11 -13.15 -12.21
N ASP A 126 0.21 -13.29 -13.52
CA ASP A 126 0.84 -12.28 -14.36
C ASP A 126 0.02 -10.99 -14.41
N LEU A 127 -1.30 -11.13 -14.46
CA LEU A 127 -2.18 -9.97 -14.50
C LEU A 127 -2.10 -9.20 -13.17
N ALA A 128 -2.16 -9.92 -12.06
CA ALA A 128 -2.06 -9.30 -10.74
C ALA A 128 -0.72 -8.59 -10.57
N PHE A 129 0.36 -9.22 -11.01
CA PHE A 129 1.69 -8.64 -10.93
C PHE A 129 1.76 -7.32 -11.71
N ARG A 130 1.33 -7.35 -12.98
CA ARG A 130 1.42 -6.16 -13.83
C ARG A 130 0.54 -5.03 -13.34
N MET A 131 -0.67 -5.36 -12.87
CA MET A 131 -1.58 -4.34 -12.35
C MET A 131 -1.01 -3.68 -11.11
N ASN A 132 -0.45 -4.48 -10.20
CA ASN A 132 0.09 -3.94 -8.96
C ASN A 132 1.42 -3.23 -9.19
N GLU A 133 2.22 -3.66 -10.17
CA GLU A 133 3.45 -2.95 -10.51
C GLU A 133 3.13 -1.52 -10.96
N GLY A 134 2.17 -1.38 -11.87
CA GLY A 134 1.71 -0.05 -12.29
C GLY A 134 1.02 0.70 -11.17
N GLY A 135 0.26 -0.01 -10.35
CA GLY A 135 -0.43 0.58 -9.20
C GLY A 135 0.54 1.16 -8.19
N TRP A 136 1.58 0.42 -7.84
CA TRP A 136 2.56 0.93 -6.86
C TRP A 136 3.38 2.08 -7.43
N ALA A 137 3.69 2.07 -8.72
CA ALA A 137 4.35 3.21 -9.35
C ALA A 137 3.52 4.48 -9.20
N ALA A 138 2.19 4.37 -9.29
CA ALA A 138 1.29 5.50 -9.10
C ALA A 138 1.12 5.85 -7.62
N GLN A 139 0.98 4.84 -6.75
CA GLN A 139 0.71 5.08 -5.33
C GLN A 139 1.88 5.71 -4.61
N ILE A 140 3.10 5.36 -4.99
CA ILE A 140 4.27 5.96 -4.35
C ILE A 140 4.34 7.47 -4.65
N LYS A 141 3.86 7.88 -5.83
CA LYS A 141 3.73 9.31 -6.15
C LYS A 141 2.59 9.95 -5.36
N ASN A 142 1.52 9.20 -5.12
CA ASN A 142 0.41 9.69 -4.31
C ASN A 142 0.84 9.93 -2.86
N ILE A 143 1.67 9.03 -2.32
CA ILE A 143 2.20 9.20 -0.96
C ILE A 143 3.06 10.47 -0.91
N ASP A 144 3.94 10.65 -1.89
CA ASP A 144 4.80 11.82 -1.96
C ASP A 144 3.96 13.10 -2.00
N ARG A 145 2.95 13.15 -2.87
CA ARG A 145 2.08 14.31 -2.96
C ARG A 145 1.29 14.55 -1.69
N HIS A 146 0.83 13.48 -1.05
CA HIS A 146 0.08 13.60 0.20
C HIS A 146 0.94 14.21 1.29
N VAL A 147 2.18 13.76 1.41
CA VAL A 147 3.10 14.25 2.46
C VAL A 147 3.60 15.65 2.16
N THR A 148 4.05 15.89 0.93
CA THR A 148 4.68 17.18 0.58
C THR A 148 3.70 18.16 -0.04
N GLY A 149 2.78 17.65 -0.85
CA GLY A 149 1.80 18.49 -1.54
C GLY A 149 0.78 19.10 -0.60
N ASN A 150 0.45 18.39 0.48
CA ASN A 150 -0.47 18.95 1.48
C ASN A 150 0.08 20.23 2.09
N ALA A 151 1.39 20.29 2.31
CA ALA A 151 2.01 21.49 2.82
C ALA A 151 1.91 22.64 1.82
N ALA A 152 2.06 22.33 0.53
CA ALA A 152 1.94 23.33 -0.52
C ALA A 152 0.50 23.76 -0.74
N VAL A 153 -0.43 22.81 -0.69
CA VAL A 153 -1.85 23.09 -0.91
C VAL A 153 -2.46 23.87 0.24
N SER A 154 -1.94 23.71 1.43
CA SER A 154 -2.47 24.42 2.59
C SER A 154 -2.15 25.91 2.61
N ASN A 155 -1.45 26.37 1.61
CA ASN A 155 -1.14 27.81 1.48
C ASN A 155 -2.38 28.62 1.16
#